data_9f1d9f115aa915efa26c2e2fec79439a
#
_entry.id   9f1d9f115aa915efa26c2e2fec79439a
#
_cell.length_a   1.000
_cell.length_b   1.000
_cell.length_c   1.000
_cell.angle_alpha   90.00
_cell.angle_beta   90.00
_cell.angle_gamma   90.00
#
_symmetry.space_group_name_H-M   'P 1'
#
loop_
_entity.id
_entity.type
_entity.pdbx_description
1 polymer ?
#
loop_
_entity_poly.entity_id
_entity_poly.type
_entity_poly.pdbx_seq_one_letter_code
_entity_poly.pdbx_strand_id
1 'polypeptide(L)'
;RTSRRQRQMCIRDRFTRGETQSLTALTLGSSLDVQRKDGALMQDDLDFLLHYNFPPFSTGEARPIRGVSRREVGHGNLALRALKPMLPGKDVNPYTIRLVSDILESNGSSSMATVCAGTLALMDGGVKMKRPVSGIAMGLITDNEGKYAILSDILGDEDHLGDMDFKVTGTEDGITACQMDIKIKGLSYEILEKALEQAKDGRLKILNEMTKTIEKPSEEVKEHAPKMVKIEIDGSYIGAVIGPGGKVIQEMQKETGTTIVIEEENEKGIIEILGTDQN
;
A
#
# COMPACT_ATOMS: atom_id res chain seq x y z
N ARG A 1 12.10 -18.89 22.36
CA ARG A 1 12.40 -17.45 22.23
C ARG A 1 12.48 -17.18 20.75
N THR A 2 11.36 -16.75 20.14
CA THR A 2 11.33 -16.24 18.78
C THR A 2 12.18 -14.98 18.77
N SER A 3 13.31 -15.01 18.05
CA SER A 3 14.07 -13.80 17.79
C SER A 3 13.11 -12.86 17.03
N ARG A 4 12.80 -11.71 17.61
CA ARG A 4 12.15 -10.63 16.88
C ARG A 4 13.13 -10.22 15.78
N ARG A 5 12.94 -10.76 14.55
CA ARG A 5 13.58 -10.20 13.38
C ARG A 5 13.17 -8.73 13.34
N GLN A 6 14.13 -7.86 13.54
CA GLN A 6 13.91 -6.43 13.45
C GLN A 6 13.62 -6.15 11.98
N ARG A 7 12.32 -6.03 11.64
CA ARG A 7 11.91 -5.59 10.31
C ARG A 7 12.39 -4.15 10.18
N GLN A 8 13.39 -3.93 9.34
CA GLN A 8 13.87 -2.58 9.10
C GLN A 8 12.83 -1.84 8.28
N MET A 9 12.36 -0.72 8.81
CA MET A 9 11.51 0.22 8.11
C MET A 9 12.37 0.91 7.05
N CYS A 10 12.10 0.61 5.76
CA CYS A 10 12.92 1.10 4.66
C CYS A 10 12.72 2.59 4.40
N ILE A 11 11.47 3.08 4.55
CA ILE A 11 11.11 4.48 4.33
C ILE A 11 9.82 4.85 5.05
N ARG A 12 9.63 6.15 5.25
CA ARG A 12 8.35 6.73 5.71
C ARG A 12 8.15 8.09 5.07
N ASP A 13 6.95 8.28 4.52
CA ASP A 13 6.50 9.53 3.92
C ASP A 13 5.26 10.06 4.60
N ARG A 14 5.15 11.38 4.65
CA ARG A 14 3.98 12.06 5.13
C ARG A 14 3.29 12.80 3.99
N PHE A 15 2.03 12.48 3.79
CA PHE A 15 1.13 13.23 2.93
C PHE A 15 0.20 14.09 3.79
N THR A 16 0.11 15.36 3.46
CA THR A 16 -0.75 16.32 4.15
C THR A 16 -1.65 17.02 3.15
N ARG A 17 -2.94 17.07 3.45
CA ARG A 17 -3.96 17.80 2.73
C ARG A 17 -4.86 18.52 3.72
N GLY A 18 -4.76 19.85 3.79
CA GLY A 18 -5.40 20.61 4.86
C GLY A 18 -5.03 20.04 6.24
N GLU A 19 -6.03 19.64 7.00
CA GLU A 19 -5.86 19.03 8.33
C GLU A 19 -5.62 17.51 8.27
N THR A 20 -5.90 16.86 7.14
CA THR A 20 -5.69 15.40 7.04
C THR A 20 -4.24 15.05 6.78
N GLN A 21 -3.66 14.21 7.64
CA GLN A 21 -2.26 13.79 7.58
C GLN A 21 -2.15 12.27 7.67
N SER A 22 -1.43 11.68 6.72
CA SER A 22 -1.04 10.27 6.73
C SER A 22 0.48 10.13 6.76
N LEU A 23 1.00 9.43 7.76
CA LEU A 23 2.39 8.97 7.83
C LEU A 23 2.43 7.53 7.38
N THR A 24 3.04 7.26 6.24
CA THR A 24 3.09 5.91 5.68
C THR A 24 4.52 5.37 5.70
N ALA A 25 4.68 4.21 6.33
CA ALA A 25 5.94 3.48 6.41
C ALA A 25 5.95 2.32 5.42
N LEU A 26 7.02 2.19 4.65
CA LEU A 26 7.31 1.07 3.77
C LEU A 26 8.33 0.12 4.42
N THR A 27 8.04 -1.16 4.38
CA THR A 27 8.98 -2.22 4.74
C THR A 27 9.08 -3.20 3.58
N LEU A 28 10.31 -3.54 3.20
CA LEU A 28 10.64 -4.56 2.21
C LEU A 28 11.14 -5.81 2.93
N GLY A 29 10.60 -6.96 2.59
CA GLY A 29 10.91 -8.26 3.19
C GLY A 29 11.22 -9.32 2.15
N SER A 30 11.58 -10.51 2.62
CA SER A 30 11.82 -11.70 1.78
C SER A 30 10.53 -12.47 1.49
N SER A 31 10.65 -13.56 0.72
CA SER A 31 9.56 -14.53 0.50
C SER A 31 9.07 -15.19 1.81
N LEU A 32 9.89 -15.22 2.88
CA LEU A 32 9.47 -15.69 4.20
C LEU A 32 8.51 -14.75 4.94
N ASP A 33 8.41 -13.50 4.52
CA ASP A 33 7.56 -12.48 5.14
C ASP A 33 6.17 -12.39 4.50
N VAL A 34 5.91 -13.22 3.49
CA VAL A 34 4.61 -13.36 2.82
C VAL A 34 3.55 -13.77 3.82
N GLN A 35 2.38 -13.15 3.75
CA GLN A 35 1.24 -13.57 4.55
C GLN A 35 0.55 -14.75 3.88
N ARG A 36 0.67 -15.93 4.50
CA ARG A 36 -0.06 -17.14 4.08
C ARG A 36 -1.51 -17.05 4.54
N LYS A 37 -2.42 -17.26 3.62
CA LYS A 37 -3.85 -17.41 3.93
C LYS A 37 -4.25 -18.87 3.76
N ASP A 38 -4.43 -19.56 4.89
CA ASP A 38 -5.03 -20.89 4.90
C ASP A 38 -6.56 -20.76 4.83
N GLY A 39 -7.09 -20.72 3.63
CA GLY A 39 -8.54 -20.77 3.38
C GLY A 39 -8.96 -22.19 2.98
N ALA A 40 -10.18 -22.58 3.34
CA ALA A 40 -10.71 -23.91 3.00
C ALA A 40 -10.82 -24.18 1.48
N LEU A 41 -10.79 -23.13 0.65
CA LEU A 41 -10.96 -23.22 -0.81
C LEU A 41 -9.81 -22.65 -1.63
N MET A 42 -8.95 -21.80 -1.04
CA MET A 42 -7.80 -21.21 -1.73
C MET A 42 -6.66 -20.93 -0.74
N GLN A 43 -5.46 -21.35 -1.11
CA GLN A 43 -4.22 -20.91 -0.48
C GLN A 43 -3.68 -19.74 -1.33
N ASP A 44 -3.84 -18.52 -0.85
CA ASP A 44 -3.29 -17.34 -1.49
C ASP A 44 -2.21 -16.74 -0.61
N ASP A 45 -0.99 -16.69 -1.13
CA ASP A 45 0.11 -15.97 -0.50
C ASP A 45 0.05 -14.48 -0.88
N LEU A 46 0.00 -13.61 0.14
CA LEU A 46 -0.03 -12.17 -0.06
C LEU A 46 1.38 -11.60 0.10
N ASP A 47 1.94 -11.14 -0.99
CA ASP A 47 3.23 -10.44 -1.07
C ASP A 47 3.12 -8.92 -0.95
N PHE A 48 1.90 -8.39 -0.99
CA PHE A 48 1.62 -6.98 -0.73
C PHE A 48 0.63 -6.83 0.42
N LEU A 49 1.07 -6.18 1.49
CA LEU A 49 0.32 -5.96 2.72
C LEU A 49 0.15 -4.46 2.95
N LEU A 50 -1.08 -4.03 3.23
CA LEU A 50 -1.36 -2.65 3.61
C LEU A 50 -2.17 -2.63 4.90
N HIS A 51 -1.65 -1.93 5.91
CA HIS A 51 -2.30 -1.69 7.18
C HIS A 51 -2.64 -0.21 7.30
N TYR A 52 -3.88 0.07 7.61
CA TYR A 52 -4.40 1.41 7.84
C TYR A 52 -4.79 1.53 9.30
N ASN A 53 -4.17 2.47 10.01
CA ASN A 53 -4.42 2.73 11.41
C ASN A 53 -5.10 4.10 11.56
N PHE A 54 -6.25 4.10 12.22
CA PHE A 54 -7.03 5.30 12.47
C PHE A 54 -7.25 5.48 13.98
N PRO A 55 -6.22 5.94 14.70
CA PRO A 55 -6.31 6.08 16.14
C PRO A 55 -7.28 7.20 16.54
N PRO A 56 -7.93 7.11 17.71
CA PRO A 56 -8.90 8.10 18.15
C PRO A 56 -8.39 9.53 18.16
N PHE A 57 -7.13 9.73 18.49
CA PHE A 57 -6.53 11.06 18.54
C PHE A 57 -6.53 11.77 17.17
N SER A 58 -6.58 11.03 16.05
CA SER A 58 -6.61 11.63 14.71
C SER A 58 -7.85 12.49 14.44
N THR A 59 -8.92 12.28 15.21
CA THR A 59 -10.13 13.12 15.22
C THR A 59 -10.33 13.86 16.53
N GLY A 60 -9.29 13.97 17.37
CA GLY A 60 -9.37 14.63 18.68
C GLY A 60 -10.12 13.86 19.75
N GLU A 61 -10.44 12.59 19.52
CA GLU A 61 -11.17 11.76 20.48
C GLU A 61 -10.24 11.15 21.55
N ALA A 62 -10.65 11.23 22.81
CA ALA A 62 -9.99 10.59 23.94
C ALA A 62 -10.71 9.26 24.29
N ARG A 63 -10.35 8.18 23.60
CA ARG A 63 -10.88 6.84 23.87
C ARG A 63 -9.81 5.76 23.77
N PRO A 64 -9.96 4.61 24.45
CA PRO A 64 -8.99 3.53 24.33
C PRO A 64 -9.04 2.85 22.95
N ILE A 65 -7.88 2.41 22.48
CA ILE A 65 -7.76 1.60 21.26
C ILE A 65 -8.16 0.15 21.62
N ARG A 66 -9.22 -0.37 20.98
CA ARG A 66 -9.80 -1.70 21.27
C ARG A 66 -9.65 -2.69 20.10
N GLY A 67 -8.55 -2.64 19.36
CA GLY A 67 -8.32 -3.48 18.18
C GLY A 67 -8.75 -2.78 16.87
N VAL A 68 -8.72 -3.52 15.77
CA VAL A 68 -8.97 -3.00 14.43
C VAL A 68 -10.47 -2.82 14.20
N SER A 69 -10.88 -1.62 13.78
CA SER A 69 -12.26 -1.28 13.47
C SER A 69 -12.67 -1.70 12.05
N ARG A 70 -13.99 -1.79 11.77
CA ARG A 70 -14.52 -2.02 10.42
C ARG A 70 -14.07 -0.95 9.44
N ARG A 71 -13.96 0.30 9.90
CA ARG A 71 -13.47 1.44 9.12
C ARG A 71 -12.02 1.20 8.69
N GLU A 72 -11.16 0.77 9.60
CA GLU A 72 -9.76 0.50 9.31
C GLU A 72 -9.60 -0.63 8.28
N VAL A 73 -10.39 -1.70 8.41
CA VAL A 73 -10.39 -2.79 7.42
C VAL A 73 -10.86 -2.30 6.05
N GLY A 74 -11.97 -1.58 5.99
CA GLY A 74 -12.55 -1.09 4.72
C GLY A 74 -11.65 -0.08 4.01
N HIS A 75 -11.14 0.91 4.73
CA HIS A 75 -10.23 1.93 4.18
C HIS A 75 -8.88 1.34 3.78
N GLY A 76 -8.32 0.45 4.59
CA GLY A 76 -7.09 -0.27 4.25
C GLY A 76 -7.25 -1.12 2.99
N ASN A 77 -8.37 -1.84 2.86
CA ASN A 77 -8.64 -2.64 1.67
C ASN A 77 -8.87 -1.78 0.41
N LEU A 78 -9.50 -0.61 0.54
CA LEU A 78 -9.63 0.32 -0.58
C LEU A 78 -8.25 0.79 -1.07
N ALA A 79 -7.37 1.21 -0.16
CA ALA A 79 -6.02 1.63 -0.49
C ALA A 79 -5.18 0.48 -1.08
N LEU A 80 -5.31 -0.74 -0.55
CA LEU A 80 -4.64 -1.93 -1.09
C LEU A 80 -5.08 -2.19 -2.53
N ARG A 81 -6.38 -2.20 -2.80
CA ARG A 81 -6.93 -2.40 -4.16
C ARG A 81 -6.51 -1.29 -5.12
N ALA A 82 -6.38 -0.06 -4.62
CA ALA A 82 -5.94 1.08 -5.42
C ALA A 82 -4.49 0.94 -5.91
N LEU A 83 -3.59 0.45 -5.04
CA LEU A 83 -2.16 0.39 -5.30
C LEU A 83 -1.72 -0.92 -5.96
N LYS A 84 -2.32 -2.05 -5.58
CA LYS A 84 -1.91 -3.39 -6.02
C LYS A 84 -1.76 -3.56 -7.54
N PRO A 85 -2.68 -3.07 -8.39
CA PRO A 85 -2.57 -3.21 -9.86
C PRO A 85 -1.36 -2.49 -10.46
N MET A 86 -0.84 -1.48 -9.75
CA MET A 86 0.29 -0.65 -10.19
C MET A 86 1.64 -1.15 -9.70
N LEU A 87 1.66 -2.18 -8.86
CA LEU A 87 2.92 -2.81 -8.46
C LEU A 87 3.54 -3.60 -9.63
N PRO A 88 4.87 -3.64 -9.71
CA PRO A 88 5.57 -4.47 -10.69
C PRO A 88 5.40 -5.96 -10.36
N GLY A 89 5.68 -6.83 -11.32
CA GLY A 89 5.76 -8.27 -11.11
C GLY A 89 6.97 -8.67 -10.26
N LYS A 90 6.99 -9.93 -9.80
CA LYS A 90 8.07 -10.48 -8.95
C LYS A 90 9.44 -10.54 -9.65
N ASP A 91 9.44 -10.54 -10.96
CA ASP A 91 10.64 -10.45 -11.81
C ASP A 91 11.36 -9.11 -11.68
N VAL A 92 10.60 -8.04 -11.46
CA VAL A 92 11.13 -6.66 -11.29
C VAL A 92 11.26 -6.29 -9.82
N ASN A 93 10.32 -6.73 -8.98
CA ASN A 93 10.32 -6.46 -7.54
C ASN A 93 10.23 -7.78 -6.75
N PRO A 94 11.35 -8.30 -6.30
CA PRO A 94 11.39 -9.59 -5.59
C PRO A 94 10.91 -9.52 -4.14
N TYR A 95 10.64 -8.32 -3.62
CA TYR A 95 10.32 -8.11 -2.21
C TYR A 95 8.86 -8.40 -1.88
N THR A 96 8.63 -8.92 -0.69
CA THR A 96 7.36 -8.78 0.01
C THR A 96 7.23 -7.35 0.53
N ILE A 97 6.18 -6.65 0.13
CA ILE A 97 5.96 -5.24 0.44
C ILE A 97 4.96 -5.12 1.58
N ARG A 98 5.29 -4.35 2.61
CA ARG A 98 4.35 -3.96 3.66
C ARG A 98 4.30 -2.45 3.78
N LEU A 99 3.10 -1.88 3.59
CA LEU A 99 2.78 -0.50 3.92
C LEU A 99 2.01 -0.43 5.24
N VAL A 100 2.38 0.52 6.09
CA VAL A 100 1.65 0.86 7.31
C VAL A 100 1.34 2.35 7.26
N SER A 101 0.08 2.69 7.15
CA SER A 101 -0.39 4.08 7.13
C SER A 101 -0.99 4.44 8.47
N ASP A 102 -0.35 5.34 9.18
CA ASP A 102 -0.81 5.91 10.44
C ASP A 102 -1.45 7.28 10.16
N ILE A 103 -2.73 7.42 10.45
CA ILE A 103 -3.43 8.70 10.30
C ILE A 103 -3.17 9.54 11.55
N LEU A 104 -2.46 10.64 11.36
CA LEU A 104 -2.06 11.54 12.45
C LEU A 104 -3.15 12.55 12.79
N GLU A 105 -3.84 13.02 11.76
CA GLU A 105 -4.95 13.97 11.87
C GLU A 105 -5.91 13.74 10.70
N SER A 106 -7.21 13.93 10.91
CA SER A 106 -8.21 13.69 9.87
C SER A 106 -9.39 14.65 9.96
N ASN A 107 -9.57 15.41 8.88
CA ASN A 107 -10.80 16.14 8.56
C ASN A 107 -11.22 15.83 7.12
N GLY A 108 -11.72 14.61 6.91
CA GLY A 108 -12.13 14.10 5.60
C GLY A 108 -11.04 13.30 4.88
N SER A 109 -11.48 12.31 4.15
CA SER A 109 -10.74 11.48 3.19
C SER A 109 -9.36 10.94 3.59
N SER A 110 -9.22 10.45 4.81
CA SER A 110 -7.99 9.83 5.31
C SER A 110 -7.54 8.60 4.49
N SER A 111 -8.51 7.86 3.89
CA SER A 111 -8.18 6.75 2.99
C SER A 111 -7.51 7.21 1.70
N MET A 112 -7.90 8.35 1.15
CA MET A 112 -7.27 8.93 -0.04
C MET A 112 -5.89 9.51 0.29
N ALA A 113 -5.72 10.08 1.47
CA ALA A 113 -4.40 10.45 1.98
C ALA A 113 -3.47 9.23 2.09
N THR A 114 -3.99 8.06 2.52
CA THR A 114 -3.24 6.80 2.56
C THR A 114 -2.81 6.33 1.16
N VAL A 115 -3.68 6.45 0.16
CA VAL A 115 -3.33 6.10 -1.24
C VAL A 115 -2.19 6.99 -1.74
N CYS A 116 -2.28 8.29 -1.54
CA CYS A 116 -1.25 9.25 -1.96
C CYS A 116 0.08 9.03 -1.21
N ALA A 117 0.02 8.91 0.12
CA ALA A 117 1.21 8.64 0.93
C ALA A 117 1.85 7.28 0.60
N GLY A 118 1.02 6.25 0.37
CA GLY A 118 1.49 4.92 -0.05
C GLY A 118 2.17 4.93 -1.41
N THR A 119 1.64 5.69 -2.38
CA THR A 119 2.29 5.91 -3.67
C THR A 119 3.66 6.56 -3.51
N LEU A 120 3.75 7.64 -2.75
CA LEU A 120 5.02 8.35 -2.50
C LEU A 120 6.02 7.44 -1.80
N ALA A 121 5.60 6.71 -0.75
CA ALA A 121 6.47 5.79 -0.02
C ALA A 121 6.98 4.64 -0.91
N LEU A 122 6.16 4.08 -1.78
CA LEU A 122 6.58 3.06 -2.74
C LEU A 122 7.60 3.62 -3.74
N MET A 123 7.36 4.79 -4.30
CA MET A 123 8.24 5.43 -5.26
C MET A 123 9.58 5.83 -4.62
N ASP A 124 9.56 6.45 -3.44
CA ASP A 124 10.79 6.85 -2.73
C ASP A 124 11.57 5.62 -2.24
N GLY A 125 10.89 4.54 -1.88
CA GLY A 125 11.49 3.25 -1.50
C GLY A 125 12.09 2.43 -2.63
N GLY A 126 12.04 2.92 -3.88
CA GLY A 126 12.63 2.25 -5.04
C GLY A 126 11.74 1.17 -5.67
N VAL A 127 10.47 1.05 -5.24
CA VAL A 127 9.53 0.14 -5.90
C VAL A 127 9.13 0.72 -7.25
N LYS A 128 9.44 0.01 -8.32
CA LYS A 128 9.22 0.44 -9.71
C LYS A 128 7.74 0.32 -10.09
N MET A 129 6.90 1.17 -9.49
CA MET A 129 5.48 1.21 -9.83
C MET A 129 5.27 1.46 -11.34
N LYS A 130 4.26 0.81 -11.94
CA LYS A 130 3.90 1.01 -13.36
C LYS A 130 3.49 2.46 -13.62
N ARG A 131 2.68 3.04 -12.72
CA ARG A 131 2.23 4.42 -12.71
C ARG A 131 1.97 4.88 -11.27
N PRO A 132 2.15 6.15 -10.94
CA PRO A 132 1.74 6.69 -9.65
C PRO A 132 0.21 6.78 -9.56
N VAL A 133 -0.31 6.59 -8.33
CA VAL A 133 -1.75 6.59 -8.04
C VAL A 133 -2.07 7.74 -7.10
N SER A 134 -3.12 8.47 -7.40
CA SER A 134 -3.73 9.44 -6.50
C SER A 134 -5.18 9.07 -6.21
N GLY A 135 -5.80 9.75 -5.26
CA GLY A 135 -7.20 9.53 -4.92
C GLY A 135 -7.87 10.81 -4.42
N ILE A 136 -9.18 10.88 -4.63
CA ILE A 136 -10.04 11.99 -4.20
C ILE A 136 -11.35 11.43 -3.66
N ALA A 137 -11.96 12.14 -2.68
CA ALA A 137 -13.30 11.87 -2.22
C ALA A 137 -14.24 12.96 -2.75
N MET A 138 -15.31 12.53 -3.39
CA MET A 138 -16.37 13.36 -3.91
C MET A 138 -17.59 13.26 -3.01
N GLY A 139 -18.34 14.35 -2.88
CA GLY A 139 -19.62 14.41 -2.20
C GLY A 139 -20.75 14.80 -3.13
N LEU A 140 -21.97 14.60 -2.67
CA LEU A 140 -23.17 15.06 -3.31
C LEU A 140 -24.09 15.68 -2.26
N ILE A 141 -24.69 16.82 -2.60
CA ILE A 141 -25.79 17.42 -1.84
C ILE A 141 -26.94 17.62 -2.80
N THR A 142 -28.13 17.20 -2.39
CA THR A 142 -29.38 17.37 -3.16
C THR A 142 -30.39 18.14 -2.33
N ASP A 143 -31.28 18.83 -3.00
CA ASP A 143 -32.47 19.47 -2.38
C ASP A 143 -33.78 18.77 -2.75
N ASN A 144 -34.87 19.19 -2.12
CA ASN A 144 -36.20 18.66 -2.39
C ASN A 144 -36.77 19.11 -3.74
N GLU A 145 -36.13 20.06 -4.43
CA GLU A 145 -36.52 20.58 -5.75
C GLU A 145 -35.81 19.86 -6.91
N GLY A 146 -34.91 18.89 -6.59
CA GLY A 146 -34.11 18.14 -7.57
C GLY A 146 -32.85 18.85 -8.02
N LYS A 147 -32.47 19.97 -7.36
CA LYS A 147 -31.16 20.59 -7.58
C LYS A 147 -30.09 19.80 -6.84
N TYR A 148 -28.89 19.76 -7.39
CA TYR A 148 -27.77 19.07 -6.77
C TYR A 148 -26.44 19.83 -6.95
N ALA A 149 -25.50 19.56 -6.05
CA ALA A 149 -24.14 20.02 -6.12
C ALA A 149 -23.19 18.84 -5.88
N ILE A 150 -22.21 18.69 -6.77
CA ILE A 150 -21.13 17.71 -6.60
C ILE A 150 -19.94 18.43 -5.96
N LEU A 151 -19.49 17.92 -4.82
CA LEU A 151 -18.40 18.46 -4.05
C LEU A 151 -17.12 17.67 -4.34
N SER A 152 -15.98 18.37 -4.48
CA SER A 152 -14.66 17.77 -4.64
C SER A 152 -13.89 17.85 -3.35
N ASP A 153 -13.22 16.74 -2.99
CA ASP A 153 -12.28 16.69 -1.88
C ASP A 153 -12.92 17.06 -0.54
N ILE A 154 -13.99 16.33 -0.23
CA ILE A 154 -14.90 16.62 0.87
C ILE A 154 -14.24 16.56 2.25
N LEU A 155 -14.70 17.46 3.13
CA LEU A 155 -14.40 17.48 4.55
C LEU A 155 -15.23 16.43 5.32
N GLY A 156 -14.90 16.22 6.61
CA GLY A 156 -15.61 15.29 7.45
C GLY A 156 -17.10 15.61 7.63
N ASP A 157 -17.45 16.89 7.77
CA ASP A 157 -18.84 17.33 7.88
C ASP A 157 -19.60 17.16 6.56
N GLU A 158 -18.96 17.39 5.42
CA GLU A 158 -19.54 17.19 4.09
C GLU A 158 -19.77 15.69 3.79
N ASP A 159 -18.87 14.81 4.26
CA ASP A 159 -19.09 13.36 4.25
C ASP A 159 -20.28 12.97 5.13
N HIS A 160 -20.37 13.53 6.35
CA HIS A 160 -21.41 13.13 7.30
C HIS A 160 -22.79 13.63 6.89
N LEU A 161 -22.91 14.85 6.44
CA LEU A 161 -24.17 15.53 6.10
C LEU A 161 -24.59 15.33 4.64
N GLY A 162 -23.66 14.99 3.75
CA GLY A 162 -23.91 14.83 2.33
C GLY A 162 -24.69 13.55 1.99
N ASP A 163 -25.21 13.50 0.78
CA ASP A 163 -26.04 12.42 0.23
C ASP A 163 -25.24 11.28 -0.38
N MET A 164 -23.97 11.52 -0.68
CA MET A 164 -23.01 10.55 -1.25
C MET A 164 -21.60 10.83 -0.75
N ASP A 165 -20.86 9.76 -0.44
CA ASP A 165 -19.40 9.72 -0.32
C ASP A 165 -18.87 8.80 -1.42
N PHE A 166 -18.15 9.37 -2.39
CA PHE A 166 -17.65 8.66 -3.55
C PHE A 166 -16.14 8.83 -3.69
N LYS A 167 -15.40 7.80 -3.32
CA LYS A 167 -13.94 7.77 -3.39
C LYS A 167 -13.48 7.16 -4.71
N VAL A 168 -12.64 7.90 -5.43
CA VAL A 168 -12.09 7.48 -6.74
C VAL A 168 -10.58 7.57 -6.70
N THR A 169 -9.92 6.45 -6.99
CA THR A 169 -8.47 6.35 -7.10
C THR A 169 -8.03 5.98 -8.51
N GLY A 170 -6.84 6.39 -8.90
CA GLY A 170 -6.32 6.00 -10.22
C GLY A 170 -5.05 6.73 -10.62
N THR A 171 -4.58 6.36 -11.79
CA THR A 171 -3.43 6.93 -12.49
C THR A 171 -3.89 8.02 -13.47
N GLU A 172 -2.97 8.58 -14.24
CA GLU A 172 -3.32 9.47 -15.37
C GLU A 172 -4.20 8.76 -16.42
N ASP A 173 -4.00 7.44 -16.61
CA ASP A 173 -4.65 6.65 -17.65
C ASP A 173 -6.05 6.17 -17.28
N GLY A 174 -6.32 5.94 -15.97
CA GLY A 174 -7.62 5.39 -15.56
C GLY A 174 -7.78 5.16 -14.06
N ILE A 175 -8.93 4.58 -13.72
CA ILE A 175 -9.34 4.28 -12.33
C ILE A 175 -8.76 2.94 -11.91
N THR A 176 -8.17 2.88 -10.72
CA THR A 176 -7.66 1.64 -10.12
C THR A 176 -8.60 1.04 -9.08
N ALA A 177 -9.30 1.88 -8.32
CA ALA A 177 -10.33 1.45 -7.39
C ALA A 177 -11.34 2.58 -7.12
N CYS A 178 -12.55 2.20 -6.74
CA CYS A 178 -13.55 3.12 -6.24
C CYS A 178 -14.32 2.51 -5.06
N GLN A 179 -14.90 3.38 -4.26
CA GLN A 179 -15.86 3.07 -3.21
C GLN A 179 -16.92 4.15 -3.18
N MET A 180 -18.18 3.75 -3.17
CA MET A 180 -19.32 4.65 -3.09
C MET A 180 -20.23 4.25 -1.93
N ASP A 181 -20.61 5.24 -1.15
CA ASP A 181 -21.68 5.16 -0.15
C ASP A 181 -22.76 6.17 -0.51
N ILE A 182 -23.99 5.69 -0.74
CA ILE A 182 -25.14 6.52 -1.15
C ILE A 182 -26.17 6.48 -0.03
N LYS A 183 -26.54 7.64 0.48
CA LYS A 183 -27.51 7.81 1.59
C LYS A 183 -28.91 8.16 1.11
N ILE A 184 -29.09 8.35 -0.21
CA ILE A 184 -30.38 8.65 -0.86
C ILE A 184 -30.89 7.46 -1.69
N LYS A 185 -32.16 7.52 -2.09
CA LYS A 185 -32.80 6.46 -2.89
C LYS A 185 -32.42 6.57 -4.38
N GLY A 186 -31.24 6.06 -4.71
CA GLY A 186 -30.75 6.01 -6.09
C GLY A 186 -29.97 7.26 -6.49
N LEU A 187 -29.22 7.11 -7.56
CA LEU A 187 -28.40 8.13 -8.17
C LEU A 187 -28.60 8.08 -9.68
N SER A 188 -28.81 9.22 -10.34
CA SER A 188 -28.95 9.25 -11.79
C SER A 188 -27.58 9.01 -12.46
N TYR A 189 -27.58 8.38 -13.64
CA TYR A 189 -26.35 8.18 -14.43
C TYR A 189 -25.68 9.51 -14.79
N GLU A 190 -26.49 10.57 -15.03
CA GLU A 190 -25.96 11.91 -15.31
C GLU A 190 -25.13 12.48 -14.15
N ILE A 191 -25.62 12.34 -12.90
CA ILE A 191 -24.89 12.78 -11.71
C ILE A 191 -23.62 11.95 -11.54
N LEU A 192 -23.70 10.63 -11.75
CA LEU A 192 -22.55 9.74 -11.64
C LEU A 192 -21.46 10.08 -12.66
N GLU A 193 -21.84 10.32 -13.92
CA GLU A 193 -20.92 10.71 -14.99
C GLU A 193 -20.19 12.03 -14.64
N LYS A 194 -20.95 13.05 -14.24
CA LYS A 194 -20.37 14.33 -13.79
C LYS A 194 -19.46 14.19 -12.59
N ALA A 195 -19.83 13.35 -11.62
CA ALA A 195 -19.01 13.08 -10.46
C ALA A 195 -17.69 12.38 -10.83
N LEU A 196 -17.71 11.45 -11.78
CA LEU A 196 -16.50 10.79 -12.29
C LEU A 196 -15.59 11.74 -13.06
N GLU A 197 -16.15 12.61 -13.92
CA GLU A 197 -15.38 13.63 -14.63
C GLU A 197 -14.71 14.61 -13.66
N GLN A 198 -15.48 15.13 -12.72
CA GLN A 198 -14.97 16.04 -11.70
C GLN A 198 -13.93 15.37 -10.79
N ALA A 199 -14.13 14.09 -10.44
CA ALA A 199 -13.15 13.28 -9.71
C ALA A 199 -11.86 13.08 -10.50
N LYS A 200 -11.94 12.88 -11.82
CA LYS A 200 -10.76 12.79 -12.70
C LYS A 200 -9.93 14.06 -12.63
N ASP A 201 -10.56 15.21 -12.78
CA ASP A 201 -9.87 16.51 -12.76
C ASP A 201 -9.21 16.77 -11.39
N GLY A 202 -9.94 16.53 -10.30
CA GLY A 202 -9.42 16.68 -8.95
C GLY A 202 -8.27 15.72 -8.66
N ARG A 203 -8.39 14.46 -9.04
CA ARG A 203 -7.38 13.43 -8.87
C ARG A 203 -6.09 13.73 -9.64
N LEU A 204 -6.21 14.22 -10.89
CA LEU A 204 -5.05 14.63 -11.69
C LEU A 204 -4.34 15.85 -11.11
N LYS A 205 -5.07 16.80 -10.52
CA LYS A 205 -4.46 17.93 -9.79
C LYS A 205 -3.64 17.44 -8.59
N ILE A 206 -4.20 16.52 -7.79
CA ILE A 206 -3.48 15.92 -6.66
C ILE A 206 -2.24 15.17 -7.15
N LEU A 207 -2.37 14.37 -8.22
CA LEU A 207 -1.26 13.63 -8.80
C LEU A 207 -0.12 14.57 -9.24
N ASN A 208 -0.46 15.69 -9.89
CA ASN A 208 0.51 16.69 -10.30
C ASN A 208 1.27 17.32 -9.10
N GLU A 209 0.60 17.53 -7.97
CA GLU A 209 1.29 18.02 -6.76
C GLU A 209 2.22 16.96 -6.18
N MET A 210 1.80 15.69 -6.18
CA MET A 210 2.64 14.58 -5.72
C MET A 210 3.90 14.42 -6.58
N THR A 211 3.77 14.50 -7.90
CA THR A 211 4.89 14.32 -8.84
C THR A 211 5.89 15.47 -8.84
N LYS A 212 5.52 16.66 -8.33
CA LYS A 212 6.50 17.73 -8.04
C LYS A 212 7.49 17.34 -6.95
N THR A 213 7.09 16.48 -6.01
CA THR A 213 7.94 16.01 -4.92
C THR A 213 8.73 14.78 -5.34
N ILE A 214 8.08 13.80 -5.95
CA ILE A 214 8.69 12.57 -6.46
C ILE A 214 8.14 12.31 -7.85
N GLU A 215 8.92 12.66 -8.88
CA GLU A 215 8.52 12.52 -10.28
C GLU A 215 8.55 11.06 -10.74
N LYS A 216 9.58 10.34 -10.31
CA LYS A 216 9.85 8.94 -10.69
C LYS A 216 10.26 8.11 -9.48
N PRO A 217 10.00 6.79 -9.49
CA PRO A 217 10.53 5.91 -8.48
C PRO A 217 12.06 6.02 -8.38
N SER A 218 12.59 6.01 -7.15
CA SER A 218 14.03 5.96 -6.91
C SER A 218 14.67 4.80 -7.67
N GLU A 219 15.87 4.98 -8.21
CA GLU A 219 16.53 3.97 -9.04
C GLU A 219 16.86 2.73 -8.24
N GLU A 220 17.29 2.91 -6.99
CA GLU A 220 17.63 1.85 -6.05
C GLU A 220 16.83 1.98 -4.76
N VAL A 221 16.77 0.89 -4.00
CA VAL A 221 16.30 0.93 -2.62
C VAL A 221 17.29 1.75 -1.76
N LYS A 222 16.79 2.33 -0.66
CA LYS A 222 17.64 3.16 0.22
C LYS A 222 18.82 2.35 0.79
N GLU A 223 19.93 3.00 1.09
CA GLU A 223 21.15 2.35 1.59
C GLU A 223 20.92 1.48 2.84
N HIS A 224 20.04 1.89 3.71
CA HIS A 224 19.69 1.14 4.93
C HIS A 224 18.62 0.06 4.69
N ALA A 225 18.02 0.02 3.50
CA ALA A 225 17.07 -1.01 3.14
C ALA A 225 17.80 -2.30 2.77
N PRO A 226 17.26 -3.47 3.13
CA PRO A 226 17.88 -4.71 2.73
C PRO A 226 17.81 -4.86 1.22
N LYS A 227 18.95 -5.15 0.61
CA LYS A 227 19.06 -5.48 -0.82
C LYS A 227 18.85 -6.98 -1.00
N MET A 228 18.16 -7.35 -2.07
CA MET A 228 17.93 -8.74 -2.43
C MET A 228 18.69 -9.09 -3.70
N VAL A 229 19.44 -10.18 -3.62
CA VAL A 229 20.11 -10.79 -4.76
C VAL A 229 19.47 -12.15 -5.00
N LYS A 230 19.13 -12.44 -6.26
CA LYS A 230 18.65 -13.76 -6.68
C LYS A 230 19.76 -14.45 -7.46
N ILE A 231 20.04 -15.71 -7.12
CA ILE A 231 20.98 -16.59 -7.79
C ILE A 231 20.24 -17.86 -8.19
N GLU A 232 20.42 -18.26 -9.43
CA GLU A 232 19.88 -19.51 -9.95
C GLU A 232 21.00 -20.56 -9.98
N ILE A 233 20.73 -21.73 -9.41
CA ILE A 233 21.63 -22.87 -9.40
C ILE A 233 20.93 -24.10 -9.96
N ASP A 234 21.70 -25.10 -10.39
CA ASP A 234 21.16 -26.41 -10.72
C ASP A 234 20.59 -27.08 -9.46
N GLY A 235 19.42 -27.73 -9.59
CA GLY A 235 18.73 -28.35 -8.45
C GLY A 235 19.58 -29.39 -7.69
N SER A 236 20.54 -30.03 -8.37
CA SER A 236 21.47 -30.98 -7.73
C SER A 236 22.36 -30.35 -6.65
N TYR A 237 22.60 -29.01 -6.68
CA TYR A 237 23.39 -28.31 -5.69
C TYR A 237 22.59 -27.81 -4.48
N ILE A 238 21.26 -27.85 -4.50
CA ILE A 238 20.42 -27.40 -3.39
C ILE A 238 20.82 -28.08 -2.09
N GLY A 239 20.99 -29.40 -2.11
CA GLY A 239 21.40 -30.19 -0.96
C GLY A 239 22.75 -29.78 -0.37
N ALA A 240 23.71 -29.41 -1.24
CA ALA A 240 25.03 -28.96 -0.82
C ALA A 240 24.99 -27.57 -0.15
N VAL A 241 24.18 -26.65 -0.67
CA VAL A 241 23.99 -25.29 -0.11
C VAL A 241 23.27 -25.36 1.23
N ILE A 242 22.26 -26.22 1.37
CA ILE A 242 21.54 -26.40 2.64
C ILE A 242 22.45 -27.11 3.67
N GLY A 243 23.21 -28.11 3.23
CA GLY A 243 24.05 -28.95 4.06
C GLY A 243 23.29 -29.87 5.03
N PRO A 244 24.00 -30.79 5.73
CA PRO A 244 23.39 -31.74 6.65
C PRO A 244 22.61 -31.06 7.77
N GLY A 245 21.28 -31.26 7.82
CA GLY A 245 20.41 -30.63 8.81
C GLY A 245 20.38 -29.11 8.76
N GLY A 246 20.69 -28.50 7.59
CA GLY A 246 20.67 -27.06 7.40
C GLY A 246 21.87 -26.30 7.98
N LYS A 247 22.93 -27.01 8.38
CA LYS A 247 24.09 -26.39 9.05
C LYS A 247 24.84 -25.40 8.17
N VAL A 248 25.05 -25.72 6.89
CA VAL A 248 25.82 -24.88 5.96
C VAL A 248 25.11 -23.55 5.73
N ILE A 249 23.83 -23.58 5.40
CA ILE A 249 23.06 -22.36 5.18
C ILE A 249 22.94 -21.51 6.45
N GLN A 250 22.79 -22.15 7.63
CA GLN A 250 22.72 -21.41 8.90
C GLN A 250 24.05 -20.74 9.26
N GLU A 251 25.18 -21.39 8.94
CA GLU A 251 26.51 -20.83 9.15
C GLU A 251 26.76 -19.65 8.22
N MET A 252 26.45 -19.79 6.92
CA MET A 252 26.51 -18.68 5.97
C MET A 252 25.68 -17.48 6.42
N GLN A 253 24.41 -17.69 6.83
CA GLN A 253 23.55 -16.62 7.32
C GLN A 253 24.09 -15.95 8.59
N LYS A 254 24.75 -16.72 9.46
CA LYS A 254 25.34 -16.21 10.70
C LYS A 254 26.59 -15.38 10.42
N GLU A 255 27.45 -15.83 9.52
CA GLU A 255 28.69 -15.13 9.17
C GLU A 255 28.45 -13.84 8.41
N THR A 256 27.52 -13.87 7.45
CA THR A 256 27.22 -12.72 6.59
C THR A 256 26.14 -11.78 7.15
N GLY A 257 25.41 -12.19 8.18
CA GLY A 257 24.27 -11.43 8.70
C GLY A 257 23.07 -11.35 7.74
N THR A 258 23.06 -12.19 6.68
CA THR A 258 22.01 -12.20 5.66
C THR A 258 20.90 -13.19 5.98
N THR A 259 19.77 -13.05 5.30
CA THR A 259 18.72 -14.08 5.24
C THR A 259 18.80 -14.75 3.88
N ILE A 260 18.99 -16.08 3.88
CA ILE A 260 19.07 -16.88 2.65
C ILE A 260 17.84 -17.78 2.59
N VAL A 261 17.12 -17.72 1.48
CA VAL A 261 15.95 -18.57 1.19
C VAL A 261 16.25 -19.35 -0.08
N ILE A 262 15.91 -20.63 -0.09
CA ILE A 262 16.09 -21.50 -1.26
C ILE A 262 14.72 -22.11 -1.58
N GLU A 263 14.30 -21.91 -2.83
CA GLU A 263 13.11 -22.52 -3.40
C GLU A 263 13.49 -23.36 -4.61
N GLU A 264 12.86 -24.50 -4.80
CA GLU A 264 13.03 -25.33 -5.98
C GLU A 264 11.95 -25.00 -6.98
N GLU A 265 12.34 -24.59 -8.18
CA GLU A 265 11.43 -24.27 -9.28
C GLU A 265 11.99 -24.84 -10.59
N ASN A 266 11.21 -25.70 -11.28
CA ASN A 266 11.59 -26.28 -12.58
C ASN A 266 12.98 -26.97 -12.61
N GLU A 267 13.27 -27.81 -11.62
CA GLU A 267 14.55 -28.50 -11.45
C GLU A 267 15.76 -27.58 -11.19
N LYS A 268 15.52 -26.32 -10.86
CA LYS A 268 16.52 -25.32 -10.50
C LYS A 268 16.30 -24.86 -9.06
N GLY A 269 17.39 -24.51 -8.40
CA GLY A 269 17.36 -23.86 -7.10
C GLY A 269 17.39 -22.35 -7.26
N ILE A 270 16.36 -21.66 -6.79
CA ILE A 270 16.33 -20.21 -6.71
C ILE A 270 16.75 -19.81 -5.31
N ILE A 271 17.89 -19.13 -5.20
CA ILE A 271 18.45 -18.64 -3.93
C ILE A 271 18.17 -17.15 -3.83
N GLU A 272 17.41 -16.76 -2.82
CA GLU A 272 17.17 -15.36 -2.45
C GLU A 272 18.09 -15.00 -1.27
N ILE A 273 18.95 -14.01 -1.44
CA ILE A 273 19.85 -13.50 -0.39
C ILE A 273 19.42 -12.08 -0.07
N LEU A 274 18.98 -11.85 1.17
CA LEU A 274 18.56 -10.54 1.67
C LEU A 274 19.56 -10.05 2.72
N GLY A 275 20.21 -8.92 2.46
CA GLY A 275 21.19 -8.32 3.36
C GLY A 275 21.32 -6.82 3.23
N THR A 276 21.97 -6.16 4.19
CA THR A 276 22.21 -4.72 4.17
C THR A 276 23.52 -4.34 3.51
N ASP A 277 24.50 -5.25 3.48
CA ASP A 277 25.77 -5.08 2.80
C ASP A 277 25.83 -5.88 1.50
N GLN A 278 26.56 -5.35 0.51
CA GLN A 278 26.75 -6.00 -0.80
C GLN A 278 28.02 -6.87 -0.86
N ASN A 279 28.78 -6.96 0.22
CA ASN A 279 30.04 -7.71 0.29
C ASN A 279 29.84 -9.18 0.63
#